data_a4cf76d21cadcf51dcfcbf16302f49b8
#
_entry.id   a4cf76d21cadcf51dcfcbf16302f49b8
#
_cell.length_a   1.000
_cell.length_b   1.000
_cell.length_c   1.000
_cell.angle_alpha   90.00
_cell.angle_beta   90.00
_cell.angle_gamma   90.00
#
_symmetry.space_group_name_H-M   'P 1'
#
loop_
_entity.id
_entity.type
_entity.pdbx_description
1 polymer ?
#
loop_
_entity_poly.entity_id
_entity_poly.type
_entity_poly.pdbx_seq_one_letter_code
_entity_poly.pdbx_strand_id
1 'polypeptide(L)'
;VPKSRRDVHKNLYSEDALGNGETFIKYIQENAKDYYSAIDFAKGYKIKALTKNTKGDLVDVKMDGQDNSRGNTIFSVLPEDKNLIMNQFEIVKSLEQNFEYPKGDEVVLFTAKNNEIDKNVLKALGYSENDKVKYEDVLGKEFSIVDNNNYYTKVENRFVPATVDEKMYNAGTKVKIVAIAKAKDSFTAPQFTLGYTKKLQDSLLSKEVSSDIVKEQEKDKS
;
A
#
# COMPACT_ATOMS: atom_id res chain seq x y z
N VAL A 1 38.57 -2.37 4.01
CA VAL A 1 37.76 -1.17 3.76
C VAL A 1 36.35 -1.50 4.22
N PRO A 2 35.72 -0.76 5.12
CA PRO A 2 34.35 -1.03 5.52
C PRO A 2 33.41 -0.85 4.32
N LYS A 3 32.59 -1.89 4.03
CA LYS A 3 31.58 -1.82 2.99
C LYS A 3 30.48 -0.82 3.38
N SER A 4 29.96 -0.09 2.42
CA SER A 4 28.85 0.82 2.65
C SER A 4 27.58 0.03 3.05
N ARG A 5 26.64 0.67 3.79
CA ARG A 5 25.35 0.03 4.11
C ARG A 5 24.61 -0.45 2.85
N ARG A 6 24.76 0.25 1.72
CA ARG A 6 24.18 -0.16 0.43
C ARG A 6 24.75 -1.47 -0.09
N ASP A 7 26.06 -1.69 0.10
CA ASP A 7 26.70 -2.92 -0.36
C ASP A 7 26.29 -4.12 0.50
N VAL A 8 26.08 -3.94 1.79
CA VAL A 8 25.53 -4.98 2.69
C VAL A 8 24.12 -5.36 2.28
N HIS A 9 23.24 -4.39 1.97
CA HIS A 9 21.87 -4.69 1.54
C HIS A 9 21.80 -5.35 0.16
N LYS A 10 22.67 -4.99 -0.77
CA LYS A 10 22.75 -5.68 -2.07
C LYS A 10 23.11 -7.16 -1.91
N ASN A 11 23.97 -7.49 -0.94
CA ASN A 11 24.41 -8.85 -0.73
C ASN A 11 23.36 -9.77 -0.12
N LEU A 12 22.31 -9.24 0.56
CA LEU A 12 21.24 -10.08 1.13
C LEU A 12 20.44 -10.84 0.07
N TYR A 13 20.38 -10.33 -1.15
CA TYR A 13 19.64 -10.92 -2.28
C TYR A 13 20.56 -11.49 -3.37
N SER A 14 21.89 -11.43 -3.20
CA SER A 14 22.83 -12.00 -4.17
C SER A 14 23.03 -13.49 -3.90
N GLU A 15 23.22 -14.27 -4.94
CA GLU A 15 23.49 -15.70 -4.86
C GLU A 15 24.78 -16.05 -4.09
N ASP A 16 25.60 -15.07 -3.78
CA ASP A 16 26.86 -15.21 -3.04
C ASP A 16 26.88 -14.48 -1.71
N ALA A 17 25.71 -14.16 -1.16
CA ALA A 17 25.58 -13.41 0.10
C ALA A 17 26.25 -14.13 1.29
N LEU A 18 26.25 -15.46 1.28
CA LEU A 18 26.85 -16.32 2.31
C LEU A 18 28.18 -16.95 1.87
N GLY A 19 28.69 -16.63 0.67
CA GLY A 19 29.93 -17.18 0.14
C GLY A 19 29.84 -18.64 -0.31
N ASN A 20 28.66 -19.20 -0.41
CA ASN A 20 28.41 -20.60 -0.81
C ASN A 20 27.42 -20.74 -1.99
N GLY A 21 27.13 -19.64 -2.70
CA GLY A 21 26.16 -19.60 -3.81
C GLY A 21 24.70 -19.58 -3.36
N GLU A 22 24.43 -19.33 -2.08
CA GLU A 22 23.10 -19.32 -1.51
C GLU A 22 22.66 -17.91 -1.09
N THR A 23 21.41 -17.54 -1.35
CA THR A 23 20.86 -16.29 -0.85
C THR A 23 20.51 -16.39 0.64
N PHE A 24 20.63 -15.27 1.37
CA PHE A 24 20.25 -15.24 2.80
C PHE A 24 18.79 -15.68 3.02
N ILE A 25 17.91 -15.34 2.08
CA ILE A 25 16.50 -15.73 2.13
C ILE A 25 16.33 -17.25 2.02
N LYS A 26 17.02 -17.88 1.06
CA LYS A 26 16.99 -19.33 0.89
C LYS A 26 17.53 -20.03 2.15
N TYR A 27 18.61 -19.52 2.72
CA TYR A 27 19.14 -20.01 3.97
C TYR A 27 18.11 -19.97 5.11
N ILE A 28 17.39 -18.85 5.29
CA ILE A 28 16.33 -18.74 6.30
C ILE A 28 15.20 -19.72 6.02
N GLN A 29 14.76 -19.82 4.76
CA GLN A 29 13.68 -20.73 4.36
C GLN A 29 14.03 -22.20 4.65
N GLU A 30 15.27 -22.58 4.52
CA GLU A 30 15.72 -23.96 4.72
C GLU A 30 16.07 -24.29 6.18
N ASN A 31 16.66 -23.33 6.91
CA ASN A 31 17.27 -23.58 8.23
C ASN A 31 16.49 -22.98 9.41
N ALA A 32 15.51 -22.11 9.19
CA ALA A 32 14.79 -21.41 10.25
C ALA A 32 13.28 -21.65 10.23
N LYS A 33 12.79 -22.72 9.61
CA LYS A 33 11.36 -23.03 9.45
C LYS A 33 10.57 -23.05 10.77
N ASP A 34 11.20 -23.46 11.85
CA ASP A 34 10.57 -23.55 13.17
C ASP A 34 10.45 -22.18 13.86
N TYR A 35 11.06 -21.13 13.32
CA TYR A 35 11.14 -19.80 13.93
C TYR A 35 10.26 -18.76 13.25
N TYR A 36 9.60 -19.09 12.14
CA TYR A 36 8.67 -18.21 11.46
C TYR A 36 7.46 -18.97 10.91
N SER A 37 6.32 -18.29 10.88
CA SER A 37 5.08 -18.87 10.30
C SER A 37 4.96 -18.59 8.81
N ALA A 38 5.52 -17.48 8.32
CA ALA A 38 5.57 -17.11 6.91
C ALA A 38 6.68 -16.08 6.65
N ILE A 39 7.15 -16.06 5.39
CA ILE A 39 8.02 -15.00 4.85
C ILE A 39 7.31 -14.41 3.66
N ASP A 40 7.12 -13.09 3.66
CA ASP A 40 6.55 -12.35 2.55
C ASP A 40 7.46 -11.20 2.13
N PHE A 41 7.37 -10.80 0.85
CA PHE A 41 8.20 -9.76 0.26
C PHE A 41 7.31 -8.61 -0.24
N ALA A 42 7.48 -7.44 0.35
CA ALA A 42 6.83 -6.23 -0.13
C ALA A 42 7.73 -5.52 -1.17
N LYS A 43 7.17 -5.22 -2.33
CA LYS A 43 7.79 -4.32 -3.30
C LYS A 43 7.52 -2.89 -2.87
N GLY A 44 8.55 -2.04 -2.83
CA GLY A 44 8.40 -0.62 -2.54
C GLY A 44 7.63 0.08 -3.68
N TYR A 45 6.33 0.36 -3.45
CA TYR A 45 5.48 1.09 -4.38
C TYR A 45 4.68 2.15 -3.63
N LYS A 46 4.77 3.40 -4.08
CA LYS A 46 3.99 4.50 -3.52
C LYS A 46 2.73 4.70 -4.34
N ILE A 47 1.59 4.34 -3.77
CA ILE A 47 0.28 4.58 -4.38
C ILE A 47 -0.01 6.08 -4.39
N LYS A 48 -0.40 6.59 -5.56
CA LYS A 48 -1.00 7.91 -5.77
C LYS A 48 -2.50 7.69 -5.90
N ALA A 49 -3.27 8.15 -4.94
CA ALA A 49 -4.70 7.91 -4.92
C ALA A 49 -5.51 9.20 -4.76
N LEU A 50 -6.65 9.22 -5.38
CA LEU A 50 -7.68 10.25 -5.23
C LEU A 50 -8.93 9.62 -4.64
N THR A 51 -9.66 10.37 -3.84
CA THR A 51 -11.00 10.01 -3.38
C THR A 51 -11.93 11.21 -3.45
N LYS A 52 -13.21 11.02 -3.13
CA LYS A 52 -14.15 12.12 -2.96
C LYS A 52 -14.53 12.27 -1.50
N ASN A 53 -14.58 13.49 -0.98
CA ASN A 53 -15.09 13.75 0.36
C ASN A 53 -16.62 13.60 0.41
N THR A 54 -17.23 13.84 1.57
CA THR A 54 -18.68 13.75 1.77
C THR A 54 -19.48 14.79 0.97
N LYS A 55 -18.81 15.83 0.47
CA LYS A 55 -19.42 16.87 -0.39
C LYS A 55 -19.26 16.57 -1.88
N GLY A 56 -18.50 15.52 -2.23
CA GLY A 56 -18.19 15.17 -3.61
C GLY A 56 -16.95 15.85 -4.17
N ASP A 57 -16.23 16.67 -3.37
CA ASP A 57 -14.99 17.29 -3.82
C ASP A 57 -13.86 16.27 -3.88
N LEU A 58 -12.99 16.41 -4.87
CA LEU A 58 -11.80 15.57 -5.01
C LEU A 58 -10.79 15.84 -3.91
N VAL A 59 -10.27 14.77 -3.33
CA VAL A 59 -9.22 14.78 -2.31
C VAL A 59 -8.03 13.98 -2.82
N ASP A 60 -6.87 14.62 -2.88
CA ASP A 60 -5.61 13.93 -3.11
C ASP A 60 -5.18 13.26 -1.80
N VAL A 61 -5.08 11.93 -1.82
CA VAL A 61 -4.70 11.10 -0.67
C VAL A 61 -3.19 11.20 -0.45
N LYS A 62 -2.73 12.40 -0.05
CA LYS A 62 -1.33 12.63 0.34
C LYS A 62 -1.17 12.38 1.83
N MET A 63 -0.06 11.76 2.19
CA MET A 63 0.44 11.85 3.56
C MET A 63 0.87 13.30 3.79
N ASP A 64 0.18 14.02 4.68
CA ASP A 64 0.54 15.40 5.02
C ASP A 64 2.03 15.50 5.41
N GLY A 65 2.80 16.15 4.54
CA GLY A 65 3.90 17.04 4.90
C GLY A 65 5.16 16.45 5.48
N GLN A 66 5.34 15.14 5.56
CA GLN A 66 6.63 14.57 5.94
C GLN A 66 7.00 13.42 5.02
N ASP A 67 8.13 13.58 4.40
CA ASP A 67 8.96 12.50 3.88
C ASP A 67 9.29 11.57 5.06
N ASN A 68 8.31 10.75 5.43
CA ASN A 68 8.46 9.78 6.48
C ASN A 68 9.33 8.64 5.95
N SER A 69 10.64 8.83 6.09
CA SER A 69 11.66 7.78 5.99
C SER A 69 11.35 6.54 6.87
N ARG A 70 10.23 6.51 7.58
CA ARG A 70 9.73 5.43 8.44
C ARG A 70 8.54 4.66 7.87
N GLY A 71 8.18 4.86 6.58
CA GLY A 71 7.33 3.91 5.87
C GLY A 71 5.85 3.83 6.26
N ASN A 72 5.26 4.81 6.94
CA ASN A 72 3.82 4.83 7.17
C ASN A 72 3.11 5.22 5.87
N THR A 73 2.77 4.23 5.08
CA THR A 73 1.93 4.38 3.89
C THR A 73 0.47 4.19 4.28
N ILE A 74 -0.43 5.02 3.74
CA ILE A 74 -1.89 4.82 3.91
C ILE A 74 -2.31 3.47 3.32
N PHE A 75 -1.75 3.11 2.18
CA PHE A 75 -2.00 1.83 1.53
C PHE A 75 -0.87 0.83 1.82
N SER A 76 -1.22 -0.37 2.24
CA SER A 76 -0.28 -1.45 2.59
C SER A 76 -0.62 -2.72 1.84
N VAL A 77 0.38 -3.42 1.31
CA VAL A 77 0.19 -4.75 0.74
C VAL A 77 -0.05 -5.74 1.87
N LEU A 78 -1.09 -6.54 1.75
CA LEU A 78 -1.39 -7.61 2.68
C LEU A 78 -0.58 -8.87 2.36
N PRO A 79 -0.12 -9.62 3.38
CA PRO A 79 0.44 -10.95 3.19
C PRO A 79 -0.50 -11.86 2.40
N GLU A 80 0.04 -12.69 1.50
CA GLU A 80 -0.77 -13.65 0.73
C GLU A 80 -1.39 -14.74 1.61
N ASP A 81 -0.72 -15.10 2.71
CA ASP A 81 -1.30 -15.99 3.71
C ASP A 81 -2.32 -15.23 4.58
N LYS A 82 -3.60 -15.45 4.28
CA LYS A 82 -4.71 -14.84 5.01
C LYS A 82 -4.69 -15.13 6.52
N ASN A 83 -4.10 -16.25 6.95
CA ASN A 83 -4.04 -16.60 8.37
C ASN A 83 -3.19 -15.62 9.16
N LEU A 84 -2.17 -15.01 8.55
CA LEU A 84 -1.36 -13.96 9.19
C LEU A 84 -2.22 -12.75 9.56
N ILE A 85 -3.21 -12.42 8.74
CA ILE A 85 -4.17 -11.34 9.00
C ILE A 85 -5.23 -11.78 10.01
N MET A 86 -5.87 -12.93 9.78
CA MET A 86 -6.97 -13.42 10.61
C MET A 86 -6.55 -13.76 12.05
N ASN A 87 -5.28 -14.11 12.28
CA ASN A 87 -4.75 -14.32 13.61
C ASN A 87 -4.63 -13.01 14.42
N GLN A 88 -4.40 -11.89 13.75
CA GLN A 88 -4.16 -10.59 14.37
C GLN A 88 -5.39 -9.67 14.39
N PHE A 89 -6.32 -9.89 13.47
CA PHE A 89 -7.48 -9.02 13.26
C PHE A 89 -8.78 -9.85 13.21
N GLU A 90 -9.88 -9.20 13.56
CA GLU A 90 -11.24 -9.70 13.37
C GLU A 90 -12.00 -8.80 12.41
N ILE A 91 -12.80 -9.38 11.52
CA ILE A 91 -13.68 -8.61 10.64
C ILE A 91 -14.89 -8.15 11.45
N VAL A 92 -15.03 -6.83 11.60
CA VAL A 92 -16.15 -6.23 12.35
C VAL A 92 -17.33 -5.88 11.46
N LYS A 93 -17.06 -5.56 10.20
CA LYS A 93 -18.10 -5.27 9.19
C LYS A 93 -17.56 -5.53 7.79
N SER A 94 -18.41 -6.01 6.89
CA SER A 94 -18.06 -6.20 5.48
C SER A 94 -19.27 -6.08 4.57
N LEU A 95 -19.04 -5.84 3.26
CA LEU A 95 -20.07 -5.85 2.24
C LEU A 95 -20.53 -7.27 1.91
N GLU A 96 -19.62 -8.24 1.95
CA GLU A 96 -19.92 -9.66 1.76
C GLU A 96 -20.15 -10.34 3.10
N GLN A 97 -21.16 -11.22 3.18
CA GLN A 97 -21.56 -11.89 4.42
C GLN A 97 -20.46 -12.80 5.02
N ASN A 98 -19.65 -13.43 4.17
CA ASN A 98 -18.58 -14.35 4.56
C ASN A 98 -17.23 -13.85 4.03
N PHE A 99 -16.91 -12.59 4.29
CA PHE A 99 -15.66 -12.01 3.87
C PHE A 99 -14.49 -12.64 4.63
N GLU A 100 -13.51 -13.14 3.91
CA GLU A 100 -12.27 -13.69 4.51
C GLU A 100 -11.02 -12.88 4.13
N TYR A 101 -10.92 -12.48 2.87
CA TYR A 101 -9.73 -11.81 2.34
C TYR A 101 -10.09 -11.00 1.08
N PRO A 102 -9.51 -9.81 0.87
CA PRO A 102 -9.82 -8.97 -0.29
C PRO A 102 -9.39 -9.63 -1.60
N LYS A 103 -10.10 -9.31 -2.68
CA LYS A 103 -9.86 -9.81 -4.03
C LYS A 103 -9.73 -8.65 -5.00
N GLY A 104 -8.89 -8.79 -6.00
CA GLY A 104 -8.82 -7.83 -7.11
C GLY A 104 -8.62 -6.38 -6.66
N ASP A 105 -9.64 -5.57 -6.84
CA ASP A 105 -9.73 -4.15 -6.53
C ASP A 105 -10.28 -3.83 -5.12
N GLU A 106 -10.38 -4.83 -4.27
CA GLU A 106 -10.88 -4.69 -2.92
C GLU A 106 -9.79 -4.24 -1.93
N VAL A 107 -10.22 -3.42 -0.97
CA VAL A 107 -9.39 -2.88 0.11
C VAL A 107 -10.06 -3.13 1.45
N VAL A 108 -9.25 -3.42 2.48
CA VAL A 108 -9.70 -3.57 3.87
C VAL A 108 -9.18 -2.40 4.69
N LEU A 109 -10.06 -1.74 5.43
CA LEU A 109 -9.65 -0.74 6.44
C LEU A 109 -9.31 -1.46 7.74
N PHE A 110 -8.13 -1.20 8.28
CA PHE A 110 -7.69 -1.72 9.58
C PHE A 110 -7.79 -0.65 10.66
N THR A 111 -8.37 -1.01 11.80
CA THR A 111 -8.52 -0.14 12.97
C THR A 111 -7.78 -0.71 14.18
N ALA A 112 -7.44 0.16 15.13
CA ALA A 112 -6.98 -0.29 16.43
C ALA A 112 -8.09 -1.04 17.20
N LYS A 113 -7.72 -1.70 18.31
CA LYS A 113 -8.64 -2.45 19.18
C LYS A 113 -9.87 -1.64 19.63
N ASN A 114 -9.68 -0.35 19.92
CA ASN A 114 -10.73 0.58 20.34
C ASN A 114 -11.48 1.26 19.17
N ASN A 115 -11.34 0.73 17.95
CA ASN A 115 -11.86 1.27 16.71
C ASN A 115 -11.26 2.63 16.28
N GLU A 116 -10.15 3.02 16.86
CA GLU A 116 -9.43 4.21 16.42
C GLU A 116 -8.68 3.96 15.11
N ILE A 117 -8.65 4.99 14.28
CA ILE A 117 -7.82 5.07 13.07
C ILE A 117 -6.94 6.30 13.13
N ASP A 118 -5.81 6.25 12.45
CA ASP A 118 -4.92 7.41 12.35
C ASP A 118 -5.64 8.58 11.67
N LYS A 119 -5.38 9.81 12.14
CA LYS A 119 -5.99 11.02 11.59
C LYS A 119 -5.70 11.22 10.10
N ASN A 120 -4.55 10.77 9.62
CA ASN A 120 -4.20 10.87 8.20
C ASN A 120 -5.06 9.91 7.37
N VAL A 121 -5.39 8.74 7.92
CA VAL A 121 -6.33 7.81 7.28
C VAL A 121 -7.73 8.42 7.24
N LEU A 122 -8.17 9.06 8.32
CA LEU A 122 -9.46 9.75 8.36
C LEU A 122 -9.56 10.84 7.29
N LYS A 123 -8.51 11.67 7.15
CA LYS A 123 -8.38 12.66 6.08
C LYS A 123 -8.34 12.01 4.69
N ALA A 124 -7.58 10.92 4.54
CA ALA A 124 -7.53 10.16 3.29
C ALA A 124 -8.88 9.57 2.90
N LEU A 125 -9.73 9.27 3.87
CA LEU A 125 -11.13 8.89 3.66
C LEU A 125 -12.04 10.09 3.34
N GLY A 126 -11.52 11.32 3.36
CA GLY A 126 -12.27 12.55 3.07
C GLY A 126 -13.08 13.08 4.25
N TYR A 127 -12.71 12.70 5.48
CA TYR A 127 -13.34 13.19 6.72
C TYR A 127 -12.44 14.18 7.46
N SER A 128 -13.03 14.99 8.34
CA SER A 128 -12.31 15.85 9.28
C SER A 128 -11.90 15.09 10.55
N GLU A 129 -10.89 15.56 11.26
CA GLU A 129 -10.35 14.90 12.48
C GLU A 129 -11.40 14.70 13.60
N ASN A 130 -12.46 15.52 13.61
CA ASN A 130 -13.52 15.47 14.63
C ASN A 130 -14.79 14.77 14.14
N ASP A 131 -14.80 14.25 12.92
CA ASP A 131 -15.98 13.58 12.38
C ASP A 131 -16.20 12.24 13.08
N LYS A 132 -17.45 12.00 13.47
CA LYS A 132 -17.89 10.69 13.94
C LYS A 132 -18.31 9.85 12.73
N VAL A 133 -17.43 8.95 12.31
CA VAL A 133 -17.61 8.13 11.12
C VAL A 133 -18.15 6.75 11.52
N LYS A 134 -19.25 6.34 10.91
CA LYS A 134 -19.82 5.00 11.09
C LYS A 134 -19.18 4.03 10.10
N TYR A 135 -19.24 2.74 10.40
CA TYR A 135 -18.74 1.70 9.48
C TYR A 135 -19.44 1.76 8.11
N GLU A 136 -20.74 2.05 8.11
CA GLU A 136 -21.56 2.17 6.90
C GLU A 136 -21.10 3.33 6.00
N ASP A 137 -20.55 4.40 6.58
CA ASP A 137 -20.07 5.57 5.85
C ASP A 137 -18.74 5.29 5.14
N VAL A 138 -18.00 4.28 5.61
CA VAL A 138 -16.68 3.88 5.09
C VAL A 138 -16.77 2.73 4.11
N LEU A 139 -17.66 1.77 4.37
CA LEU A 139 -17.87 0.63 3.48
C LEU A 139 -18.41 1.10 2.13
N GLY A 140 -17.80 0.57 1.08
CA GLY A 140 -18.12 0.97 -0.29
C GLY A 140 -17.39 2.24 -0.76
N LYS A 141 -16.63 2.90 0.10
CA LYS A 141 -15.86 4.09 -0.30
C LYS A 141 -14.80 3.73 -1.33
N GLU A 142 -14.77 4.53 -2.40
CA GLU A 142 -13.88 4.31 -3.53
C GLU A 142 -12.66 5.23 -3.51
N PHE A 143 -11.56 4.69 -3.98
CA PHE A 143 -10.36 5.42 -4.35
C PHE A 143 -10.05 5.20 -5.81
N SER A 144 -9.43 6.16 -6.43
CA SER A 144 -8.86 6.05 -7.77
C SER A 144 -7.35 6.06 -7.66
N ILE A 145 -6.70 4.94 -7.95
CA ILE A 145 -5.24 4.83 -7.98
C ILE A 145 -4.76 5.28 -9.34
N VAL A 146 -4.00 6.37 -9.35
CA VAL A 146 -3.56 7.05 -10.58
C VAL A 146 -2.14 6.59 -10.94
N ASP A 147 -1.97 6.10 -12.17
CA ASP A 147 -0.67 5.74 -12.71
C ASP A 147 0.16 6.98 -13.10
N ASN A 148 1.45 6.77 -13.37
CA ASN A 148 2.38 7.84 -13.70
C ASN A 148 1.94 8.68 -14.91
N ASN A 149 1.41 8.04 -15.97
CA ASN A 149 1.03 8.76 -17.18
C ASN A 149 -0.15 9.71 -16.99
N ASN A 150 -1.02 9.39 -16.02
CA ASN A 150 -2.16 10.24 -15.66
C ASN A 150 -1.82 11.24 -14.54
N TYR A 151 -0.86 10.91 -13.67
CA TYR A 151 -0.49 11.76 -12.53
C TYR A 151 0.52 12.83 -12.90
N TYR A 152 1.45 12.56 -13.85
CA TYR A 152 2.47 13.50 -14.25
C TYR A 152 2.21 14.05 -15.65
N THR A 153 2.55 15.32 -15.83
CA THR A 153 2.63 15.97 -17.14
C THR A 153 4.05 16.42 -17.41
N LYS A 154 4.47 16.34 -18.67
CA LYS A 154 5.78 16.80 -19.09
C LYS A 154 5.72 18.30 -19.37
N VAL A 155 6.56 19.06 -18.67
CA VAL A 155 6.78 20.50 -18.92
C VAL A 155 8.25 20.66 -19.26
N GLU A 156 8.52 21.08 -20.50
CA GLU A 156 9.88 21.09 -21.06
C GLU A 156 10.55 19.71 -20.93
N ASN A 157 11.64 19.60 -20.17
CA ASN A 157 12.37 18.37 -19.93
C ASN A 157 12.12 17.76 -18.54
N ARG A 158 11.02 18.12 -17.86
CA ARG A 158 10.72 17.64 -16.51
C ARG A 158 9.30 17.10 -16.43
N PHE A 159 9.13 16.05 -15.64
CA PHE A 159 7.81 15.58 -15.24
C PHE A 159 7.41 16.27 -13.93
N VAL A 160 6.24 16.90 -13.94
CA VAL A 160 5.65 17.57 -12.78
C VAL A 160 4.26 16.99 -12.51
N PRO A 161 3.79 16.94 -11.25
CA PRO A 161 2.42 16.52 -10.97
C PRO A 161 1.42 17.41 -11.71
N ALA A 162 0.47 16.78 -12.38
CA ALA A 162 -0.62 17.48 -13.05
C ALA A 162 -1.63 18.00 -12.01
N THR A 163 -2.46 18.94 -12.44
CA THR A 163 -3.58 19.40 -11.61
C THR A 163 -4.59 18.29 -11.41
N VAL A 164 -4.97 18.04 -10.14
CA VAL A 164 -5.99 17.05 -9.80
C VAL A 164 -7.35 17.50 -10.33
N ASP A 165 -7.97 16.68 -11.15
CA ASP A 165 -9.28 16.93 -11.74
C ASP A 165 -10.09 15.62 -11.89
N GLU A 166 -11.35 15.76 -12.32
CA GLU A 166 -12.24 14.62 -12.56
C GLU A 166 -11.73 13.68 -13.66
N LYS A 167 -10.99 14.19 -14.64
CA LYS A 167 -10.39 13.37 -15.70
C LYS A 167 -9.34 12.43 -15.12
N MET A 168 -8.45 12.96 -14.27
CA MET A 168 -7.44 12.17 -13.56
C MET A 168 -8.11 11.11 -12.66
N TYR A 169 -9.14 11.52 -11.89
CA TYR A 169 -9.90 10.59 -11.04
C TYR A 169 -10.54 9.45 -11.85
N ASN A 170 -11.12 9.78 -13.01
CA ASN A 170 -11.79 8.78 -13.85
C ASN A 170 -10.82 7.85 -14.58
N ALA A 171 -9.61 8.30 -14.90
CA ALA A 171 -8.59 7.51 -15.57
C ALA A 171 -7.92 6.47 -14.65
N GLY A 172 -7.94 6.67 -13.33
CA GLY A 172 -7.28 5.79 -12.39
C GLY A 172 -7.97 4.44 -12.21
N THR A 173 -7.23 3.48 -11.65
CA THR A 173 -7.76 2.17 -11.25
C THR A 173 -8.62 2.34 -10.01
N LYS A 174 -9.90 1.98 -10.10
CA LYS A 174 -10.83 2.07 -8.97
C LYS A 174 -10.59 0.92 -8.01
N VAL A 175 -10.55 1.26 -6.72
CA VAL A 175 -10.52 0.31 -5.61
C VAL A 175 -11.53 0.72 -4.56
N LYS A 176 -12.07 -0.25 -3.83
CA LYS A 176 -13.19 -0.02 -2.91
C LYS A 176 -12.96 -0.69 -1.56
N ILE A 177 -13.30 0.01 -0.47
CA ILE A 177 -13.29 -0.56 0.87
C ILE A 177 -14.47 -1.53 1.01
N VAL A 178 -14.16 -2.83 1.16
CA VAL A 178 -15.17 -3.89 1.25
C VAL A 178 -15.33 -4.46 2.65
N ALA A 179 -14.33 -4.25 3.52
CA ALA A 179 -14.37 -4.74 4.90
C ALA A 179 -13.61 -3.80 5.84
N ILE A 180 -13.98 -3.89 7.12
CA ILE A 180 -13.29 -3.24 8.23
C ILE A 180 -12.82 -4.33 9.18
N ALA A 181 -11.52 -4.34 9.46
CA ALA A 181 -10.87 -5.29 10.34
C ALA A 181 -10.32 -4.56 11.58
N LYS A 182 -10.62 -5.08 12.76
CA LYS A 182 -10.20 -4.52 14.03
C LYS A 182 -9.08 -5.38 14.64
N ALA A 183 -8.04 -4.74 15.18
CA ALA A 183 -6.98 -5.44 15.88
C ALA A 183 -7.51 -6.19 17.12
N LYS A 184 -7.08 -7.45 17.28
CA LYS A 184 -7.33 -8.23 18.49
C LYS A 184 -6.48 -7.71 19.66
N ASP A 185 -6.74 -8.20 20.85
CA ASP A 185 -6.23 -7.69 22.12
C ASP A 185 -4.72 -7.46 22.27
N SER A 186 -3.91 -8.14 21.49
CA SER A 186 -2.45 -8.08 21.57
C SER A 186 -1.81 -6.91 20.79
N PHE A 187 -2.59 -6.17 19.98
CA PHE A 187 -2.06 -5.12 19.12
C PHE A 187 -2.63 -3.74 19.46
N THR A 188 -1.75 -2.83 19.87
CA THR A 188 -2.14 -1.44 20.18
C THR A 188 -2.31 -0.56 18.96
N ALA A 189 -1.58 -0.87 17.87
CA ALA A 189 -1.71 -0.16 16.60
C ALA A 189 -1.60 -1.15 15.44
N PRO A 190 -2.49 -1.07 14.44
CA PRO A 190 -2.40 -1.93 13.27
C PRO A 190 -1.17 -1.58 12.43
N GLN A 191 -0.47 -2.61 11.95
CA GLN A 191 0.63 -2.45 10.99
C GLN A 191 0.13 -2.05 9.61
N PHE A 192 -1.14 -2.27 9.34
CA PHE A 192 -1.83 -1.96 8.09
C PHE A 192 -2.86 -0.86 8.34
N THR A 193 -3.11 -0.04 7.33
CA THR A 193 -4.17 0.97 7.35
C THR A 193 -5.24 0.67 6.30
N LEU A 194 -4.96 0.88 5.03
CA LEU A 194 -5.77 0.40 3.91
C LEU A 194 -5.03 -0.75 3.24
N GLY A 195 -5.45 -1.98 3.56
CA GLY A 195 -4.80 -3.18 3.09
C GLY A 195 -5.34 -3.64 1.73
N TYR A 196 -4.45 -3.95 0.79
CA TYR A 196 -4.80 -4.43 -0.55
C TYR A 196 -3.92 -5.62 -0.95
N THR A 197 -4.36 -6.38 -1.97
CA THR A 197 -3.70 -7.61 -2.37
C THR A 197 -2.40 -7.39 -3.13
N LYS A 198 -1.47 -8.33 -3.03
CA LYS A 198 -0.25 -8.38 -3.85
C LYS A 198 -0.57 -8.45 -5.35
N LYS A 199 -1.64 -9.15 -5.73
CA LYS A 199 -2.12 -9.19 -7.12
C LYS A 199 -2.47 -7.80 -7.65
N LEU A 200 -3.13 -6.96 -6.84
CA LEU A 200 -3.38 -5.57 -7.21
C LEU A 200 -2.06 -4.80 -7.33
N GLN A 201 -1.12 -4.97 -6.39
CA GLN A 201 0.20 -4.33 -6.48
C GLN A 201 0.92 -4.66 -7.79
N ASP A 202 0.97 -5.93 -8.17
CA ASP A 202 1.63 -6.37 -9.39
C ASP A 202 0.97 -5.79 -10.64
N SER A 203 -0.35 -5.69 -10.65
CA SER A 203 -1.11 -5.04 -11.74
C SER A 203 -0.76 -3.56 -11.85
N LEU A 204 -0.71 -2.83 -10.73
CA LEU A 204 -0.35 -1.41 -10.70
C LEU A 204 1.10 -1.19 -11.13
N LEU A 205 2.04 -1.99 -10.62
CA LEU A 205 3.46 -1.92 -10.99
C LEU A 205 3.67 -2.17 -12.48
N SER A 206 2.95 -3.10 -13.08
CA SER A 206 3.03 -3.38 -14.53
C SER A 206 2.68 -2.15 -15.37
N LYS A 207 1.72 -1.34 -14.92
CA LYS A 207 1.38 -0.06 -15.57
C LYS A 207 2.47 0.99 -15.39
N GLU A 208 3.06 1.05 -14.20
CA GLU A 208 4.11 2.02 -13.88
C GLU A 208 5.38 1.77 -14.69
N VAL A 209 5.83 0.52 -14.81
CA VAL A 209 7.02 0.14 -15.59
C VAL A 209 6.88 0.53 -17.06
N SER A 210 5.68 0.52 -17.61
CA SER A 210 5.41 0.92 -19.00
C SER A 210 5.19 2.43 -19.18
N SER A 211 5.28 3.23 -18.12
CA SER A 211 5.02 4.67 -18.16
C SER A 211 6.09 5.45 -18.90
N ASP A 212 5.71 6.61 -19.43
CA ASP A 212 6.61 7.46 -20.24
C ASP A 212 7.75 8.03 -19.40
N ILE A 213 7.50 8.33 -18.12
CA ILE A 213 8.54 8.79 -17.19
C ILE A 213 9.61 7.71 -16.99
N VAL A 214 9.24 6.45 -16.87
CA VAL A 214 10.19 5.34 -16.72
C VAL A 214 10.98 5.15 -18.02
N LYS A 215 10.30 5.15 -19.18
CA LYS A 215 10.96 5.04 -20.49
C LYS A 215 11.98 6.14 -20.72
N GLU A 216 11.72 7.37 -20.27
CA GLU A 216 12.70 8.46 -20.40
C GLU A 216 13.87 8.30 -19.43
N GLN A 217 13.62 7.89 -18.18
CA GLN A 217 14.67 7.60 -17.21
C GLN A 217 15.61 6.47 -17.66
N GLU A 218 15.10 5.50 -18.40
CA GLU A 218 15.92 4.42 -18.96
C GLU A 218 16.83 4.91 -20.09
N LYS A 219 16.39 5.89 -20.91
CA LYS A 219 17.20 6.50 -21.95
C LYS A 219 18.38 7.31 -21.38
N ASP A 220 18.19 7.96 -20.24
CA ASP A 220 19.24 8.78 -19.60
C ASP A 220 20.31 7.93 -18.88
N LYS A 221 20.15 6.61 -18.80
CA LYS A 221 21.12 5.69 -18.20
C LYS A 221 22.11 5.10 -19.19
N SER A 222 21.99 5.44 -20.49
CA SER A 222 22.84 4.91 -21.57
C SER A 222 23.99 5.86 -21.95
#